data_91b076d05dabdb18984dc86f4c92ebdb
#
_entry.id   91b076d05dabdb18984dc86f4c92ebdb
#
_cell.length_a   1.000
_cell.length_b   1.000
_cell.length_c   1.000
_cell.angle_alpha   90.00
_cell.angle_beta   90.00
_cell.angle_gamma   90.00
#
_symmetry.space_group_name_H-M   'P 1'
#
loop_
_entity.id
_entity.type
_entity.pdbx_description
1 polymer ?
#
loop_
_entity_poly.entity_id
_entity_poly.type
_entity_poly.pdbx_seq_one_letter_code
_entity_poly.pdbx_strand_id
1 'polypeptide(L)'
;MLDDLSLKGLPVIDLAPLALPGGEAQIAPAIHAACTGPGFFYVRGHGVPDATIQAAVTAARRFFHLPHEVKARTRANLLHRGWHASGGAVMEGATKPDLKEFYSMGLDLPADHASVLAGEKLRGPNQWPAEVPELQAAMEAYYAAMSRCGAALLRAVAVSLELAPEFFAPHYGLPLQRTQAIFYPPQPPDDHEGFGVAPHTDFGCITLLWQDDTGGLEVRERQSGAWIPAPPLPGTLVVNVGDLLGRWSNDRFASTPHRVLNRSGHERMSIATFYDPDFAAPIDPRALGATEPLYEPTTCGAHILGRFAAAFAYRKAP
;
A
#
# COMPACT_ATOMS: atom_id res chain seq x y z
N MET A 1 1.04 20.57 -24.71
CA MET A 1 2.35 19.93 -24.47
C MET A 1 2.32 19.44 -23.02
N LEU A 2 1.94 18.18 -22.82
CA LEU A 2 2.16 17.49 -21.54
C LEU A 2 3.62 17.03 -21.63
N ASP A 3 4.51 17.83 -21.03
CA ASP A 3 5.91 17.48 -20.95
C ASP A 3 6.06 16.09 -20.36
N ASP A 4 6.91 15.30 -20.98
CA ASP A 4 7.34 13.96 -20.62
C ASP A 4 7.94 13.98 -19.19
N LEU A 5 7.04 13.99 -18.18
CA LEU A 5 7.40 13.93 -16.76
C LEU A 5 7.65 12.46 -16.35
N SER A 6 8.45 11.76 -17.14
CA SER A 6 8.96 10.45 -16.70
C SER A 6 10.27 10.65 -15.93
N LEU A 7 10.28 10.30 -14.66
CA LEU A 7 11.51 10.27 -13.87
C LEU A 7 12.08 8.86 -13.90
N LYS A 8 13.23 8.68 -14.57
CA LYS A 8 13.94 7.38 -14.65
C LYS A 8 13.02 6.21 -15.07
N GLY A 9 12.07 6.45 -15.99
CA GLY A 9 11.16 5.42 -16.51
C GLY A 9 9.85 5.23 -15.74
N LEU A 10 9.60 5.97 -14.64
CA LEU A 10 8.32 5.97 -13.92
C LEU A 10 7.51 7.23 -14.26
N PRO A 11 6.28 7.11 -14.80
CA PRO A 11 5.48 8.27 -15.17
C PRO A 11 4.95 9.03 -13.95
N VAL A 12 4.74 10.35 -14.13
CA VAL A 12 4.07 11.22 -13.15
C VAL A 12 2.70 11.61 -13.71
N ILE A 13 1.64 11.21 -13.03
CA ILE A 13 0.25 11.45 -13.46
C ILE A 13 -0.38 12.53 -12.58
N ASP A 14 -1.00 13.52 -13.19
CA ASP A 14 -1.74 14.56 -12.47
C ASP A 14 -3.18 14.09 -12.23
N LEU A 15 -3.59 13.98 -10.96
CA LEU A 15 -4.94 13.59 -10.57
C LEU A 15 -5.91 14.78 -10.42
N ALA A 16 -5.45 16.02 -10.59
CA ALA A 16 -6.33 17.20 -10.49
C ALA A 16 -7.58 17.12 -11.38
N PRO A 17 -7.55 16.54 -12.61
CA PRO A 17 -8.75 16.34 -13.40
C PRO A 17 -9.86 15.53 -12.72
N LEU A 18 -9.54 14.62 -11.78
CA LEU A 18 -10.53 13.82 -11.06
C LEU A 18 -11.48 14.64 -10.18
N ALA A 19 -11.15 15.90 -9.89
CA ALA A 19 -12.05 16.83 -9.20
C ALA A 19 -13.17 17.38 -10.13
N LEU A 20 -13.10 17.11 -11.44
CA LEU A 20 -14.02 17.62 -12.45
C LEU A 20 -14.86 16.47 -13.03
N PRO A 21 -16.11 16.73 -13.44
CA PRO A 21 -16.92 15.73 -14.13
C PRO A 21 -16.22 15.19 -15.40
N GLY A 22 -16.14 13.87 -15.53
CA GLY A 22 -15.47 13.20 -16.66
C GLY A 22 -13.94 13.28 -16.65
N GLY A 23 -13.34 13.74 -15.56
CA GLY A 23 -11.89 13.84 -15.42
C GLY A 23 -11.17 12.48 -15.49
N GLU A 24 -11.89 11.39 -15.17
CA GLU A 24 -11.38 10.03 -15.29
C GLU A 24 -10.95 9.71 -16.74
N ALA A 25 -11.75 10.12 -17.72
CA ALA A 25 -11.45 9.88 -19.14
C ALA A 25 -10.19 10.62 -19.61
N GLN A 26 -9.85 11.75 -18.99
CA GLN A 26 -8.66 12.52 -19.34
C GLN A 26 -7.37 11.80 -18.94
N ILE A 27 -7.37 11.12 -17.80
CA ILE A 27 -6.17 10.47 -17.26
C ILE A 27 -6.15 8.95 -17.50
N ALA A 28 -7.27 8.35 -17.89
CA ALA A 28 -7.38 6.91 -18.13
C ALA A 28 -6.29 6.35 -19.07
N PRO A 29 -5.93 6.99 -20.20
CA PRO A 29 -4.84 6.49 -21.05
C PRO A 29 -3.49 6.44 -20.34
N ALA A 30 -3.17 7.44 -19.52
CA ALA A 30 -1.93 7.46 -18.74
C ALA A 30 -1.93 6.40 -17.64
N ILE A 31 -3.05 6.21 -16.94
CA ILE A 31 -3.26 5.15 -15.96
C ILE A 31 -3.10 3.78 -16.62
N HIS A 32 -3.75 3.57 -17.78
CA HIS A 32 -3.63 2.30 -18.51
C HIS A 32 -2.18 1.98 -18.86
N ALA A 33 -1.47 2.95 -19.46
CA ALA A 33 -0.06 2.78 -19.84
C ALA A 33 0.84 2.50 -18.61
N ALA A 34 0.60 3.19 -17.49
CA ALA A 34 1.36 3.00 -16.28
C ALA A 34 1.10 1.61 -15.63
N CYS A 35 -0.17 1.17 -15.60
CA CYS A 35 -0.54 -0.13 -15.01
C CYS A 35 -0.14 -1.33 -15.88
N THR A 36 -0.21 -1.21 -17.21
CA THR A 36 0.20 -2.29 -18.14
C THR A 36 1.72 -2.34 -18.34
N GLY A 37 2.39 -1.20 -18.20
CA GLY A 37 3.84 -1.04 -18.35
C GLY A 37 4.58 -1.33 -17.04
N PRO A 38 5.08 -0.29 -16.34
CA PRO A 38 5.89 -0.47 -15.13
C PRO A 38 5.09 -1.00 -13.93
N GLY A 39 3.76 -0.85 -13.90
CA GLY A 39 2.94 -1.16 -12.72
C GLY A 39 3.18 -0.20 -11.54
N PHE A 40 4.00 0.83 -11.74
CA PHE A 40 4.40 1.87 -10.78
C PHE A 40 4.35 3.24 -11.44
N PHE A 41 3.89 4.24 -10.72
CA PHE A 41 3.85 5.63 -11.17
C PHE A 41 3.75 6.59 -9.98
N TYR A 42 4.10 7.84 -10.22
CA TYR A 42 3.84 8.92 -9.26
C TYR A 42 2.49 9.57 -9.57
N VAL A 43 1.85 10.08 -8.52
CA VAL A 43 0.67 10.93 -8.66
C VAL A 43 0.90 12.25 -7.94
N ARG A 44 0.53 13.35 -8.60
CA ARG A 44 0.43 14.70 -8.01
C ARG A 44 -1.03 15.16 -8.07
N GLY A 45 -1.34 16.28 -7.40
CA GLY A 45 -2.73 16.75 -7.37
C GLY A 45 -3.71 15.76 -6.72
N HIS A 46 -3.22 14.90 -5.84
CA HIS A 46 -3.92 13.77 -5.23
C HIS A 46 -4.95 14.17 -4.16
N GLY A 47 -5.04 15.46 -3.82
CA GLY A 47 -6.06 15.97 -2.88
C GLY A 47 -5.86 15.60 -1.41
N VAL A 48 -4.77 14.92 -1.05
CA VAL A 48 -4.40 14.66 0.36
C VAL A 48 -3.67 15.90 0.89
N PRO A 49 -4.17 16.58 1.94
CA PRO A 49 -3.54 17.80 2.43
C PRO A 49 -2.16 17.51 3.05
N ASP A 50 -1.17 18.35 2.74
CA ASP A 50 0.18 18.22 3.30
C ASP A 50 0.17 18.22 4.84
N ALA A 51 -0.67 19.05 5.46
CA ALA A 51 -0.81 19.10 6.91
C ALA A 51 -1.26 17.74 7.49
N THR A 52 -2.14 17.01 6.79
CA THR A 52 -2.57 15.66 7.19
C THR A 52 -1.42 14.68 7.11
N ILE A 53 -0.63 14.74 6.05
CA ILE A 53 0.56 13.88 5.87
C ILE A 53 1.57 14.18 6.99
N GLN A 54 1.90 15.45 7.22
CA GLN A 54 2.90 15.85 8.21
C GLN A 54 2.46 15.52 9.65
N ALA A 55 1.18 15.63 9.98
CA ALA A 55 0.66 15.21 11.28
C ALA A 55 0.86 13.70 11.51
N ALA A 56 0.51 12.88 10.52
CA ALA A 56 0.69 11.42 10.60
C ALA A 56 2.17 11.02 10.72
N VAL A 57 3.04 11.64 9.92
CA VAL A 57 4.49 11.40 9.94
C VAL A 57 5.09 11.78 11.29
N THR A 58 4.76 12.95 11.82
CA THR A 58 5.28 13.45 13.10
C THR A 58 4.86 12.54 14.24
N ALA A 59 3.59 12.19 14.32
CA ALA A 59 3.07 11.29 15.36
C ALA A 59 3.68 9.87 15.27
N ALA A 60 3.79 9.33 14.05
CA ALA A 60 4.40 8.02 13.84
C ALA A 60 5.90 8.03 14.20
N ARG A 61 6.66 9.06 13.82
CA ARG A 61 8.07 9.19 14.19
C ARG A 61 8.24 9.24 15.71
N ARG A 62 7.39 9.99 16.41
CA ARG A 62 7.40 10.02 17.88
C ARG A 62 7.14 8.63 18.48
N PHE A 63 6.21 7.86 17.91
CA PHE A 63 5.97 6.49 18.34
C PHE A 63 7.20 5.59 18.14
N PHE A 64 7.85 5.64 16.98
CA PHE A 64 9.01 4.77 16.72
C PHE A 64 10.21 5.07 17.61
N HIS A 65 10.35 6.30 18.10
CA HIS A 65 11.40 6.68 19.03
C HIS A 65 11.10 6.32 20.50
N LEU A 66 9.93 5.73 20.80
CA LEU A 66 9.65 5.20 22.13
C LEU A 66 10.53 3.97 22.45
N PRO A 67 10.81 3.71 23.75
CA PRO A 67 11.47 2.48 24.17
C PRO A 67 10.74 1.24 23.65
N HIS A 68 11.50 0.17 23.39
CA HIS A 68 10.97 -1.08 22.84
C HIS A 68 9.82 -1.65 23.69
N GLU A 69 9.98 -1.66 25.01
CA GLU A 69 8.98 -2.17 25.98
C GLU A 69 7.67 -1.36 25.96
N VAL A 70 7.74 -0.09 25.60
CA VAL A 70 6.55 0.76 25.45
C VAL A 70 5.83 0.43 24.15
N LYS A 71 6.58 0.37 23.03
CA LYS A 71 6.01 -0.04 21.72
C LYS A 71 5.40 -1.43 21.79
N ALA A 72 6.01 -2.35 22.55
CA ALA A 72 5.55 -3.72 22.70
C ALA A 72 4.16 -3.87 23.36
N ARG A 73 3.67 -2.84 24.07
CA ARG A 73 2.31 -2.82 24.63
C ARG A 73 1.23 -2.82 23.55
N THR A 74 1.55 -2.31 22.38
CA THR A 74 0.69 -2.33 21.19
C THR A 74 1.16 -3.31 20.12
N ARG A 75 1.84 -4.41 20.52
CA ARG A 75 2.30 -5.44 19.59
C ARG A 75 1.16 -5.95 18.74
N ALA A 76 1.43 -6.15 17.45
CA ALA A 76 0.45 -6.58 16.49
C ALA A 76 -0.23 -7.90 16.88
N ASN A 77 -1.55 -7.92 16.74
CA ASN A 77 -2.42 -9.06 16.98
C ASN A 77 -2.81 -9.80 15.69
N LEU A 78 -3.65 -10.81 15.78
CA LEU A 78 -4.13 -11.58 14.62
C LEU A 78 -4.98 -10.75 13.63
N LEU A 79 -5.44 -9.57 14.03
CA LEU A 79 -6.11 -8.62 13.14
C LEU A 79 -5.12 -7.82 12.28
N HIS A 80 -3.81 -8.04 12.47
CA HIS A 80 -2.74 -7.25 11.83
C HIS A 80 -2.81 -5.77 12.22
N ARG A 81 -3.16 -5.48 13.48
CA ARG A 81 -3.25 -4.14 14.07
C ARG A 81 -2.18 -3.95 15.13
N GLY A 82 -1.52 -2.80 15.12
CA GLY A 82 -0.50 -2.42 16.09
C GLY A 82 0.92 -2.49 15.55
N TRP A 83 1.88 -2.54 16.47
CA TRP A 83 3.30 -2.49 16.18
C TRP A 83 3.90 -3.85 15.82
N HIS A 84 4.61 -3.88 14.70
CA HIS A 84 5.43 -4.99 14.23
C HIS A 84 6.90 -4.63 14.42
N ALA A 85 7.59 -5.41 15.26
CA ALA A 85 9.01 -5.20 15.51
C ALA A 85 9.86 -5.56 14.28
N SER A 86 11.05 -4.99 14.21
CA SER A 86 12.06 -5.34 13.19
C SER A 86 12.34 -6.84 13.22
N GLY A 87 12.50 -7.42 12.03
CA GLY A 87 12.71 -8.88 11.89
C GLY A 87 11.45 -9.73 11.98
N GLY A 88 10.27 -9.13 12.17
CA GLY A 88 9.00 -9.85 12.28
C GLY A 88 8.41 -10.33 10.94
N ALA A 89 8.92 -9.83 9.82
CA ALA A 89 8.51 -10.23 8.47
C ALA A 89 9.70 -10.78 7.70
N VAL A 90 9.47 -11.87 6.97
CA VAL A 90 10.42 -12.43 6.00
C VAL A 90 9.67 -12.55 4.70
N MET A 91 10.05 -11.78 3.69
CA MET A 91 9.42 -11.83 2.38
C MET A 91 9.70 -13.18 1.71
N GLU A 92 8.78 -13.63 0.88
CA GLU A 92 8.91 -14.90 0.17
C GLU A 92 10.21 -14.92 -0.67
N GLY A 93 11.02 -15.95 -0.48
CA GLY A 93 12.34 -16.06 -1.13
C GLY A 93 13.47 -15.29 -0.46
N ALA A 94 13.21 -14.51 0.60
CA ALA A 94 14.26 -13.84 1.35
C ALA A 94 14.91 -14.78 2.38
N THR A 95 16.23 -14.68 2.55
CA THR A 95 17.00 -15.46 3.54
C THR A 95 17.18 -14.72 4.86
N LYS A 96 17.01 -13.40 4.87
CA LYS A 96 17.13 -12.53 6.04
C LYS A 96 15.82 -11.77 6.26
N PRO A 97 15.48 -11.47 7.51
CA PRO A 97 14.31 -10.63 7.81
C PRO A 97 14.55 -9.18 7.40
N ASP A 98 13.44 -8.47 7.13
CA ASP A 98 13.45 -7.04 6.83
C ASP A 98 13.95 -6.22 8.03
N LEU A 99 14.75 -5.20 7.74
CA LEU A 99 15.31 -4.27 8.72
C LEU A 99 14.37 -3.05 8.87
N LYS A 100 13.10 -3.30 9.11
CA LYS A 100 12.09 -2.27 9.37
C LYS A 100 11.24 -2.66 10.57
N GLU A 101 10.73 -1.67 11.24
CA GLU A 101 9.56 -1.82 12.11
C GLU A 101 8.40 -1.03 11.53
N PHE A 102 7.16 -1.42 11.83
CA PHE A 102 6.01 -0.67 11.33
C PHE A 102 4.83 -0.74 12.29
N TYR A 103 3.97 0.28 12.20
CA TYR A 103 2.73 0.35 12.92
C TYR A 103 1.57 0.24 11.92
N SER A 104 0.70 -0.77 12.10
CA SER A 104 -0.38 -1.10 11.18
C SER A 104 -1.74 -0.77 11.78
N MET A 105 -2.58 -0.10 11.00
CA MET A 105 -4.00 0.12 11.28
C MET A 105 -4.87 -0.24 10.08
N GLY A 106 -6.16 -0.38 10.31
CA GLY A 106 -7.16 -0.54 9.25
C GLY A 106 -8.44 0.16 9.61
N LEU A 107 -9.53 -0.18 8.94
CA LEU A 107 -10.86 0.33 9.29
C LEU A 107 -11.14 -0.02 10.76
N ASP A 108 -11.31 1.03 11.58
CA ASP A 108 -11.57 0.87 13.01
C ASP A 108 -13.03 0.48 13.23
N LEU A 109 -13.25 -0.73 13.67
CA LEU A 109 -14.58 -1.25 13.96
C LEU A 109 -14.67 -1.58 15.44
N PRO A 110 -15.67 -1.07 16.15
CA PRO A 110 -15.85 -1.37 17.56
C PRO A 110 -16.11 -2.87 17.77
N ALA A 111 -15.81 -3.37 18.97
CA ALA A 111 -15.90 -4.80 19.30
C ALA A 111 -17.32 -5.38 19.15
N ASP A 112 -18.35 -4.54 19.25
CA ASP A 112 -19.75 -4.88 19.08
C ASP A 112 -20.29 -4.72 17.64
N HIS A 113 -19.43 -4.36 16.69
CA HIS A 113 -19.82 -4.28 15.28
C HIS A 113 -20.20 -5.67 14.75
N ALA A 114 -21.24 -5.76 13.91
CA ALA A 114 -21.80 -7.03 13.42
C ALA A 114 -20.76 -7.96 12.79
N SER A 115 -19.86 -7.44 11.95
CA SER A 115 -18.81 -8.25 11.32
C SER A 115 -17.72 -8.72 12.31
N VAL A 116 -17.47 -7.97 13.40
CA VAL A 116 -16.56 -8.39 14.47
C VAL A 116 -17.19 -9.50 15.29
N LEU A 117 -18.46 -9.35 15.69
CA LEU A 117 -19.22 -10.38 16.39
C LEU A 117 -19.38 -11.66 15.58
N ALA A 118 -19.50 -11.54 14.25
CA ALA A 118 -19.52 -12.67 13.32
C ALA A 118 -18.15 -13.36 13.16
N GLY A 119 -17.09 -12.83 13.77
CA GLY A 119 -15.74 -13.40 13.69
C GLY A 119 -15.08 -13.24 12.32
N GLU A 120 -15.49 -12.25 11.53
CA GLU A 120 -14.85 -11.95 10.25
C GLU A 120 -13.36 -11.64 10.46
N LYS A 121 -12.52 -12.28 9.66
CA LYS A 121 -11.07 -12.11 9.78
C LYS A 121 -10.63 -10.68 9.41
N LEU A 122 -9.61 -10.19 10.07
CA LEU A 122 -9.04 -8.84 9.87
C LEU A 122 -10.02 -7.69 10.21
N ARG A 123 -11.13 -7.97 10.89
CA ARG A 123 -12.14 -7.00 11.35
C ARG A 123 -12.01 -6.81 12.85
N GLY A 124 -11.97 -5.57 13.32
CA GLY A 124 -11.91 -5.23 14.73
C GLY A 124 -11.29 -3.87 14.99
N PRO A 125 -11.14 -3.52 16.29
CA PRO A 125 -10.55 -2.26 16.69
C PRO A 125 -9.06 -2.18 16.39
N ASN A 126 -8.60 -0.96 16.14
CA ASN A 126 -7.18 -0.65 16.14
C ASN A 126 -6.64 -0.66 17.58
N GLN A 127 -5.32 -0.68 17.73
CA GLN A 127 -4.64 -0.53 19.01
C GLN A 127 -3.95 0.83 19.03
N TRP A 128 -4.05 1.60 20.10
CA TRP A 128 -3.44 2.92 20.17
C TRP A 128 -2.52 3.05 21.38
N PRO A 129 -1.29 3.59 21.23
CA PRO A 129 -0.36 3.79 22.33
C PRO A 129 -0.80 5.01 23.14
N ALA A 130 -0.94 4.83 24.46
CA ALA A 130 -1.32 5.94 25.35
C ALA A 130 -0.24 7.03 25.42
N GLU A 131 1.01 6.68 25.14
CA GLU A 131 2.18 7.57 25.21
C GLU A 131 2.25 8.56 24.02
N VAL A 132 1.47 8.30 22.94
CA VAL A 132 1.37 9.16 21.76
C VAL A 132 -0.11 9.32 21.40
N PRO A 133 -0.91 10.01 22.19
CA PRO A 133 -2.36 10.10 22.00
C PRO A 133 -2.76 10.74 20.66
N GLU A 134 -1.91 11.63 20.13
CA GLU A 134 -2.13 12.26 18.83
C GLU A 134 -2.00 11.28 17.64
N LEU A 135 -1.40 10.11 17.81
CA LEU A 135 -1.20 9.14 16.74
C LEU A 135 -2.53 8.66 16.17
N GLN A 136 -3.52 8.42 17.03
CA GLN A 136 -4.85 7.98 16.60
C GLN A 136 -5.47 9.00 15.64
N ALA A 137 -5.69 10.22 16.09
CA ALA A 137 -6.37 11.24 15.29
C ALA A 137 -5.61 11.55 13.98
N ALA A 138 -4.27 11.58 14.02
CA ALA A 138 -3.44 11.84 12.85
C ALA A 138 -3.53 10.71 11.83
N MET A 139 -3.43 9.46 12.26
CA MET A 139 -3.48 8.29 11.38
C MET A 139 -4.90 8.04 10.83
N GLU A 140 -5.96 8.30 11.60
CA GLU A 140 -7.34 8.22 11.13
C GLU A 140 -7.64 9.28 10.06
N ALA A 141 -7.17 10.52 10.26
CA ALA A 141 -7.30 11.58 9.26
C ALA A 141 -6.54 11.23 7.96
N TYR A 142 -5.34 10.69 8.09
CA TYR A 142 -4.54 10.22 6.96
C TYR A 142 -5.25 9.05 6.24
N TYR A 143 -5.71 8.05 6.98
CA TYR A 143 -6.47 6.90 6.45
C TYR A 143 -7.67 7.38 5.62
N ALA A 144 -8.48 8.29 6.15
CA ALA A 144 -9.65 8.82 5.45
C ALA A 144 -9.29 9.61 4.19
N ALA A 145 -8.20 10.40 4.22
CA ALA A 145 -7.73 11.14 3.06
C ALA A 145 -7.22 10.20 1.95
N MET A 146 -6.46 9.16 2.33
CA MET A 146 -5.98 8.14 1.39
C MET A 146 -7.11 7.29 0.83
N SER A 147 -8.16 6.99 1.61
CA SER A 147 -9.36 6.30 1.11
C SER A 147 -10.02 7.09 -0.02
N ARG A 148 -10.19 8.41 0.15
CA ARG A 148 -10.76 9.27 -0.90
C ARG A 148 -9.89 9.30 -2.15
N CYS A 149 -8.57 9.42 -1.98
CA CYS A 149 -7.61 9.38 -3.09
C CYS A 149 -7.67 8.02 -3.82
N GLY A 150 -7.65 6.91 -3.09
CA GLY A 150 -7.75 5.56 -3.65
C GLY A 150 -9.06 5.32 -4.41
N ALA A 151 -10.19 5.78 -3.84
CA ALA A 151 -11.48 5.68 -4.51
C ALA A 151 -11.52 6.48 -5.83
N ALA A 152 -11.02 7.71 -5.83
CA ALA A 152 -10.93 8.53 -7.04
C ALA A 152 -10.01 7.88 -8.09
N LEU A 153 -8.88 7.32 -7.67
CA LEU A 153 -7.96 6.64 -8.57
C LEU A 153 -8.59 5.38 -9.17
N LEU A 154 -9.31 4.57 -8.38
CA LEU A 154 -9.98 3.37 -8.90
C LEU A 154 -11.09 3.68 -9.92
N ARG A 155 -11.72 4.86 -9.87
CA ARG A 155 -12.63 5.32 -10.93
C ARG A 155 -11.88 5.47 -12.25
N ALA A 156 -10.70 6.09 -12.24
CA ALA A 156 -9.86 6.22 -13.44
C ALA A 156 -9.31 4.85 -13.90
N VAL A 157 -8.97 3.96 -12.98
CA VAL A 157 -8.59 2.57 -13.26
C VAL A 157 -9.74 1.83 -13.95
N ALA A 158 -10.98 1.97 -13.49
CA ALA A 158 -12.15 1.37 -14.16
C ALA A 158 -12.29 1.87 -15.60
N VAL A 159 -12.25 3.19 -15.81
CA VAL A 159 -12.34 3.79 -17.16
C VAL A 159 -11.17 3.33 -18.06
N SER A 160 -9.98 3.16 -17.50
CA SER A 160 -8.81 2.66 -18.24
C SER A 160 -8.96 1.19 -18.69
N LEU A 161 -9.89 0.46 -18.07
CA LEU A 161 -10.28 -0.91 -18.42
C LEU A 161 -11.58 -0.95 -19.26
N GLU A 162 -12.04 0.21 -19.76
CA GLU A 162 -13.30 0.36 -20.51
C GLU A 162 -14.55 -0.02 -19.70
N LEU A 163 -14.49 0.13 -18.37
CA LEU A 163 -15.58 -0.12 -17.43
C LEU A 163 -16.22 1.20 -16.97
N ALA A 164 -17.43 1.12 -16.41
CA ALA A 164 -18.05 2.27 -15.76
C ALA A 164 -17.18 2.78 -14.60
N PRO A 165 -17.08 4.11 -14.39
CA PRO A 165 -16.25 4.68 -13.31
C PRO A 165 -16.59 4.10 -11.92
N GLU A 166 -17.84 3.73 -11.68
CA GLU A 166 -18.34 3.20 -10.41
C GLU A 166 -18.10 1.69 -10.23
N PHE A 167 -17.49 1.01 -11.21
CA PHE A 167 -17.37 -0.47 -11.22
C PHE A 167 -16.82 -1.04 -9.90
N PHE A 168 -15.80 -0.42 -9.33
CA PHE A 168 -15.20 -0.91 -8.08
C PHE A 168 -15.96 -0.48 -6.82
N ALA A 169 -16.75 0.60 -6.87
CA ALA A 169 -17.39 1.18 -5.68
C ALA A 169 -18.23 0.20 -4.84
N PRO A 170 -19.05 -0.72 -5.42
CA PRO A 170 -19.82 -1.69 -4.66
C PRO A 170 -18.98 -2.68 -3.83
N HIS A 171 -17.69 -2.79 -4.15
CA HIS A 171 -16.75 -3.68 -3.47
C HIS A 171 -15.99 -3.02 -2.32
N TYR A 172 -16.29 -1.76 -1.98
CA TYR A 172 -15.57 -0.95 -0.99
C TYR A 172 -16.49 -0.41 0.12
N GLY A 173 -17.55 -1.13 0.47
CA GLY A 173 -18.47 -0.76 1.56
C GLY A 173 -17.82 -0.87 2.95
N LEU A 174 -17.06 -1.95 3.18
CA LEU A 174 -16.23 -2.19 4.38
C LEU A 174 -14.83 -2.65 3.94
N PRO A 175 -14.00 -1.77 3.38
CA PRO A 175 -12.73 -2.16 2.74
C PRO A 175 -11.75 -2.81 3.72
N LEU A 176 -10.93 -3.72 3.20
CA LEU A 176 -9.77 -4.25 3.91
C LEU A 176 -8.57 -3.28 3.87
N GLN A 177 -8.81 -2.02 3.55
CA GLN A 177 -7.76 -1.01 3.55
C GLN A 177 -6.92 -1.10 4.82
N ARG A 178 -5.62 -1.08 4.65
CA ARG A 178 -4.63 -1.02 5.74
C ARG A 178 -3.67 0.12 5.47
N THR A 179 -3.32 0.83 6.53
CA THR A 179 -2.29 1.87 6.49
C THR A 179 -1.16 1.49 7.44
N GLN A 180 0.05 1.54 6.95
CA GLN A 180 1.26 1.21 7.71
C GLN A 180 2.21 2.40 7.70
N ALA A 181 2.46 2.97 8.87
CA ALA A 181 3.62 3.82 9.08
C ALA A 181 4.84 2.90 9.25
N ILE A 182 5.89 3.13 8.46
CA ILE A 182 7.06 2.24 8.37
C ILE A 182 8.30 3.04 8.70
N PHE A 183 9.08 2.55 9.64
CA PHE A 183 10.33 3.12 10.07
C PHE A 183 11.49 2.19 9.70
N TYR A 184 12.49 2.75 9.07
CA TYR A 184 13.71 2.07 8.69
C TYR A 184 14.86 2.69 9.47
N PRO A 185 15.49 1.96 10.39
CA PRO A 185 16.65 2.48 11.11
C PRO A 185 17.81 2.78 10.15
N PRO A 186 18.76 3.62 10.56
CA PRO A 186 19.99 3.83 9.80
C PRO A 186 20.72 2.52 9.54
N GLN A 187 21.09 2.28 8.29
CA GLN A 187 21.94 1.15 7.90
C GLN A 187 23.32 1.67 7.49
N PRO A 188 24.40 0.94 7.83
CA PRO A 188 25.72 1.28 7.33
C PRO A 188 25.73 1.30 5.80
N PRO A 189 26.38 2.28 5.15
CA PRO A 189 26.45 2.37 3.70
C PRO A 189 27.07 1.14 3.02
N ASP A 190 27.88 0.39 3.74
CA ASP A 190 28.58 -0.83 3.31
C ASP A 190 27.81 -2.12 3.62
N ASP A 191 26.64 -2.04 4.23
CA ASP A 191 25.76 -3.20 4.39
C ASP A 191 25.10 -3.56 3.04
N HIS A 192 25.74 -4.46 2.32
CA HIS A 192 25.26 -4.92 1.00
C HIS A 192 24.25 -6.06 1.08
N GLU A 193 24.03 -6.64 2.25
CA GLU A 193 23.17 -7.81 2.44
C GLU A 193 21.83 -7.50 3.12
N GLY A 194 21.74 -6.36 3.82
CA GLY A 194 20.53 -5.92 4.52
C GLY A 194 19.55 -5.21 3.59
N PHE A 195 18.27 -5.55 3.71
CA PHE A 195 17.18 -4.83 3.06
C PHE A 195 16.32 -4.14 4.10
N GLY A 196 15.95 -2.90 3.86
CA GLY A 196 14.84 -2.29 4.59
C GLY A 196 13.55 -3.09 4.34
N VAL A 197 13.28 -3.40 3.06
CA VAL A 197 12.30 -4.42 2.62
C VAL A 197 12.93 -5.21 1.48
N ALA A 198 12.99 -6.53 1.63
CA ALA A 198 13.46 -7.43 0.59
C ALA A 198 12.55 -7.36 -0.68
N PRO A 199 13.05 -7.78 -1.85
CA PRO A 199 12.24 -7.84 -3.07
C PRO A 199 10.90 -8.55 -2.87
N HIS A 200 9.79 -7.89 -3.20
CA HIS A 200 8.44 -8.42 -3.05
C HIS A 200 7.47 -7.71 -4.01
N THR A 201 6.28 -8.25 -4.14
CA THR A 201 5.09 -7.60 -4.71
C THR A 201 4.08 -7.31 -3.61
N ASP A 202 3.26 -6.27 -3.77
CA ASP A 202 2.17 -6.01 -2.84
C ASP A 202 1.01 -6.96 -3.07
N PHE A 203 0.38 -7.41 -1.99
CA PHE A 203 -0.64 -8.46 -2.06
C PHE A 203 -2.00 -7.96 -2.54
N GLY A 204 -2.26 -6.67 -2.37
CA GLY A 204 -3.58 -6.06 -2.52
C GLY A 204 -3.94 -5.57 -3.91
N CYS A 205 -4.89 -4.63 -3.96
CA CYS A 205 -5.39 -4.04 -5.19
C CYS A 205 -4.45 -2.93 -5.69
N ILE A 206 -4.37 -1.82 -4.96
CA ILE A 206 -3.42 -0.73 -5.23
C ILE A 206 -2.78 -0.27 -3.91
N THR A 207 -1.53 0.16 -4.01
CA THR A 207 -0.81 0.80 -2.91
C THR A 207 -0.59 2.28 -3.21
N LEU A 208 -0.89 3.13 -2.23
CA LEU A 208 -0.54 4.55 -2.26
C LEU A 208 0.51 4.79 -1.19
N LEU A 209 1.70 5.22 -1.60
CA LEU A 209 2.86 5.36 -0.73
C LEU A 209 3.30 6.82 -0.65
N TRP A 210 3.31 7.36 0.55
CA TRP A 210 4.12 8.53 0.89
C TRP A 210 5.50 8.07 1.36
N GLN A 211 6.56 8.75 0.95
CA GLN A 211 7.93 8.53 1.44
C GLN A 211 8.61 9.87 1.74
N ASP A 212 9.50 9.86 2.73
CA ASP A 212 10.35 11.02 3.03
C ASP A 212 11.44 11.21 1.95
N ASP A 213 12.27 12.24 2.11
CA ASP A 213 13.32 12.63 1.17
C ASP A 213 14.58 11.75 1.19
N THR A 214 14.61 10.73 2.06
CA THR A 214 15.75 9.81 2.19
C THR A 214 15.94 8.93 0.93
N GLY A 215 14.85 8.53 0.27
CA GLY A 215 14.89 7.67 -0.92
C GLY A 215 15.00 6.18 -0.58
N GLY A 216 15.68 5.41 -1.43
CA GLY A 216 15.93 3.98 -1.22
C GLY A 216 14.88 3.01 -1.76
N LEU A 217 13.73 3.50 -2.25
CA LEU A 217 12.79 2.66 -3.00
C LEU A 217 13.33 2.37 -4.39
N GLU A 218 13.32 1.09 -4.77
CA GLU A 218 13.69 0.62 -6.10
C GLU A 218 12.63 -0.31 -6.67
N VAL A 219 12.36 -0.17 -7.95
CA VAL A 219 11.38 -0.94 -8.72
C VAL A 219 12.10 -1.78 -9.76
N ARG A 220 11.68 -3.01 -9.97
CA ARG A 220 12.29 -3.90 -10.96
C ARG A 220 11.69 -3.60 -12.33
N GLU A 221 12.51 -3.10 -13.24
CA GLU A 221 12.06 -2.89 -14.61
C GLU A 221 11.76 -4.22 -15.30
N ARG A 222 10.60 -4.33 -15.94
CA ARG A 222 10.09 -5.59 -16.48
C ARG A 222 10.89 -6.12 -17.67
N GLN A 223 11.42 -5.23 -18.52
CA GLN A 223 12.11 -5.63 -19.75
C GLN A 223 13.54 -6.08 -19.47
N SER A 224 14.29 -5.26 -18.74
CA SER A 224 15.71 -5.53 -18.44
C SER A 224 15.92 -6.34 -17.17
N GLY A 225 14.93 -6.41 -16.27
CA GLY A 225 15.09 -6.95 -14.93
C GLY A 225 15.96 -6.11 -13.99
N ALA A 226 16.41 -4.94 -14.42
CA ALA A 226 17.22 -4.02 -13.64
C ALA A 226 16.41 -3.36 -12.52
N TRP A 227 17.07 -3.02 -11.41
CA TRP A 227 16.49 -2.23 -10.33
C TRP A 227 16.66 -0.74 -10.65
N ILE A 228 15.57 -0.04 -10.81
CA ILE A 228 15.55 1.41 -11.05
C ILE A 228 15.09 2.15 -9.80
N PRO A 229 15.75 3.24 -9.41
CA PRO A 229 15.33 4.00 -8.24
C PRO A 229 14.01 4.73 -8.47
N ALA A 230 13.17 4.76 -7.44
CA ALA A 230 11.97 5.59 -7.35
C ALA A 230 12.20 6.68 -6.28
N PRO A 231 12.95 7.76 -6.62
CA PRO A 231 13.30 8.80 -5.66
C PRO A 231 12.07 9.57 -5.20
N PRO A 232 12.08 10.15 -3.98
CA PRO A 232 11.00 11.00 -3.53
C PRO A 232 10.86 12.24 -4.41
N LEU A 233 9.61 12.57 -4.75
CA LEU A 233 9.24 13.78 -5.46
C LEU A 233 8.34 14.62 -4.57
N PRO A 234 8.67 15.88 -4.29
CA PRO A 234 7.83 16.74 -3.46
C PRO A 234 6.39 16.83 -3.97
N GLY A 235 5.42 16.74 -3.05
CA GLY A 235 3.99 16.85 -3.37
C GLY A 235 3.43 15.67 -4.19
N THR A 236 4.10 14.51 -4.18
CA THR A 236 3.60 13.32 -4.86
C THR A 236 3.43 12.14 -3.90
N LEU A 237 2.60 11.19 -4.34
CA LEU A 237 2.59 9.82 -3.83
C LEU A 237 3.12 8.88 -4.91
N VAL A 238 3.73 7.78 -4.51
CA VAL A 238 3.98 6.64 -5.39
C VAL A 238 2.76 5.74 -5.36
N VAL A 239 2.33 5.27 -6.52
CA VAL A 239 1.25 4.29 -6.65
C VAL A 239 1.77 3.06 -7.37
N ASN A 240 1.35 1.89 -6.88
CA ASN A 240 1.63 0.63 -7.58
C ASN A 240 0.43 -0.30 -7.58
N VAL A 241 0.39 -1.13 -8.61
CA VAL A 241 -0.53 -2.26 -8.74
C VAL A 241 -0.06 -3.39 -7.85
N GLY A 242 -1.00 -3.99 -7.11
CA GLY A 242 -0.74 -5.19 -6.32
C GLY A 242 -1.24 -6.47 -6.99
N ASP A 243 -0.88 -7.62 -6.41
CA ASP A 243 -1.17 -8.96 -6.95
C ASP A 243 -2.66 -9.22 -7.16
N LEU A 244 -3.51 -8.64 -6.27
CA LEU A 244 -4.95 -8.80 -6.36
C LEU A 244 -5.53 -8.14 -7.63
N LEU A 245 -5.11 -6.91 -7.94
CA LEU A 245 -5.53 -6.22 -9.15
C LEU A 245 -4.89 -6.83 -10.40
N GLY A 246 -3.64 -7.29 -10.31
CA GLY A 246 -3.00 -8.08 -11.36
C GLY A 246 -3.85 -9.31 -11.71
N ARG A 247 -4.17 -10.12 -10.70
CA ARG A 247 -5.06 -11.28 -10.82
C ARG A 247 -6.45 -10.92 -11.37
N TRP A 248 -7.08 -9.87 -10.81
CA TRP A 248 -8.43 -9.45 -11.21
C TRP A 248 -8.47 -8.97 -12.67
N SER A 249 -7.41 -8.29 -13.10
CA SER A 249 -7.27 -7.85 -14.49
C SER A 249 -6.77 -8.94 -15.46
N ASN A 250 -6.64 -10.20 -15.02
CA ASN A 250 -6.10 -11.31 -15.80
C ASN A 250 -4.67 -11.02 -16.33
N ASP A 251 -3.81 -10.50 -15.44
CA ASP A 251 -2.42 -10.06 -15.69
C ASP A 251 -2.26 -8.95 -16.74
N ARG A 252 -3.37 -8.27 -17.12
CA ARG A 252 -3.26 -7.05 -17.95
C ARG A 252 -2.52 -5.94 -17.21
N PHE A 253 -2.72 -5.82 -15.90
CA PHE A 253 -2.00 -4.89 -15.05
C PHE A 253 -0.88 -5.59 -14.28
N ALA A 254 0.23 -4.91 -14.20
CA ALA A 254 1.46 -5.51 -13.71
C ALA A 254 1.67 -5.30 -12.21
N SER A 255 1.61 -6.36 -11.42
CA SER A 255 2.19 -6.34 -10.08
C SER A 255 3.70 -6.48 -10.19
N THR A 256 4.42 -5.41 -9.86
CA THR A 256 5.86 -5.31 -10.14
C THR A 256 6.68 -5.44 -8.87
N PRO A 257 7.73 -6.29 -8.85
CA PRO A 257 8.61 -6.43 -7.72
C PRO A 257 9.32 -5.10 -7.39
N HIS A 258 9.37 -4.78 -6.10
CA HIS A 258 10.07 -3.61 -5.57
C HIS A 258 10.75 -3.94 -4.25
N ARG A 259 11.68 -3.10 -3.84
CA ARG A 259 12.48 -3.27 -2.62
C ARG A 259 12.86 -1.93 -2.01
N VAL A 260 13.30 -1.95 -0.76
CA VAL A 260 13.83 -0.76 -0.09
C VAL A 260 15.22 -1.03 0.45
N LEU A 261 16.15 -0.14 0.11
CA LEU A 261 17.53 -0.12 0.59
C LEU A 261 17.80 1.20 1.29
N ASN A 262 17.92 1.20 2.61
CA ASN A 262 18.23 2.43 3.35
C ASN A 262 19.75 2.54 3.60
N ARG A 263 20.48 2.90 2.58
CA ARG A 263 21.94 3.11 2.64
C ARG A 263 22.37 4.56 2.89
N SER A 264 21.44 5.38 3.34
CA SER A 264 21.68 6.81 3.56
C SER A 264 22.53 7.11 4.81
N GLY A 265 22.62 6.16 5.75
CA GLY A 265 23.16 6.39 7.09
C GLY A 265 22.20 7.16 8.02
N HIS A 266 21.00 7.47 7.56
CA HIS A 266 19.95 8.15 8.30
C HIS A 266 18.70 7.28 8.44
N GLU A 267 17.83 7.61 9.37
CA GLU A 267 16.51 7.00 9.44
C GLU A 267 15.68 7.37 8.21
N ARG A 268 14.83 6.45 7.78
CA ARG A 268 13.86 6.66 6.70
C ARG A 268 12.46 6.39 7.21
N MET A 269 11.49 7.17 6.74
CA MET A 269 10.08 6.90 6.98
C MET A 269 9.28 6.85 5.69
N SER A 270 8.28 5.98 5.70
CA SER A 270 7.24 5.98 4.67
C SER A 270 5.89 5.60 5.29
N ILE A 271 4.80 5.96 4.64
CA ILE A 271 3.45 5.52 5.01
C ILE A 271 2.80 4.90 3.79
N ALA A 272 2.58 3.59 3.85
CA ALA A 272 1.93 2.82 2.79
C ALA A 272 0.46 2.60 3.13
N THR A 273 -0.44 2.92 2.21
CA THR A 273 -1.85 2.59 2.27
C THR A 273 -2.17 1.56 1.21
N PHE A 274 -2.48 0.35 1.64
CA PHE A 274 -2.97 -0.74 0.79
C PHE A 274 -4.48 -0.58 0.69
N TYR A 275 -4.96 -0.13 -0.46
CA TYR A 275 -6.37 0.15 -0.70
C TYR A 275 -7.01 -1.07 -1.34
N ASP A 276 -7.50 -1.96 -0.47
CA ASP A 276 -8.04 -3.27 -0.83
C ASP A 276 -9.57 -3.28 -0.67
N PRO A 277 -10.32 -4.03 -1.52
CA PRO A 277 -11.78 -4.13 -1.41
C PRO A 277 -12.22 -4.88 -0.15
N ASP A 278 -13.53 -5.01 0.01
CA ASP A 278 -14.17 -5.74 1.11
C ASP A 278 -13.67 -7.19 1.18
N PHE A 279 -13.67 -7.77 2.37
CA PHE A 279 -13.22 -9.14 2.59
C PHE A 279 -13.90 -10.15 1.66
N ALA A 280 -15.21 -10.03 1.47
CA ALA A 280 -16.02 -10.92 0.64
C ALA A 280 -16.07 -10.50 -0.85
N ALA A 281 -15.41 -9.40 -1.23
CA ALA A 281 -15.43 -8.93 -2.62
C ALA A 281 -14.94 -10.02 -3.57
N PRO A 282 -15.75 -10.41 -4.59
CA PRO A 282 -15.35 -11.43 -5.55
C PRO A 282 -14.26 -10.92 -6.48
N ILE A 283 -13.23 -11.70 -6.66
CA ILE A 283 -12.11 -11.45 -7.57
C ILE A 283 -12.18 -12.48 -8.68
N ASP A 284 -12.82 -12.10 -9.76
CA ASP A 284 -13.03 -12.93 -10.95
C ASP A 284 -12.55 -12.16 -12.18
N PRO A 285 -11.55 -12.65 -12.92
CA PRO A 285 -11.08 -11.96 -14.13
C PRO A 285 -12.15 -11.74 -15.20
N ARG A 286 -13.19 -12.58 -15.23
CA ARG A 286 -14.31 -12.44 -16.17
C ARG A 286 -15.11 -11.15 -15.95
N ALA A 287 -15.18 -10.67 -14.71
CA ALA A 287 -15.83 -9.40 -14.38
C ALA A 287 -15.12 -8.19 -15.03
N LEU A 288 -13.84 -8.31 -15.34
CA LEU A 288 -13.04 -7.31 -16.06
C LEU A 288 -12.87 -7.64 -17.56
N GLY A 289 -13.70 -8.53 -18.11
CA GLY A 289 -13.76 -8.82 -19.55
C GLY A 289 -12.83 -9.95 -20.04
N ALA A 290 -12.23 -10.73 -19.14
CA ALA A 290 -11.44 -11.89 -19.56
C ALA A 290 -12.34 -12.99 -20.15
N THR A 291 -12.10 -13.37 -21.39
CA THR A 291 -12.78 -14.49 -22.07
C THR A 291 -12.13 -15.83 -21.70
N GLU A 292 -10.82 -15.83 -21.48
CA GLU A 292 -10.03 -16.98 -21.03
C GLU A 292 -9.33 -16.63 -19.72
N PRO A 293 -9.95 -16.91 -18.56
CA PRO A 293 -9.40 -16.53 -17.27
C PRO A 293 -8.17 -17.41 -16.95
N LEU A 294 -7.08 -16.75 -16.56
CA LEU A 294 -5.85 -17.40 -16.06
C LEU A 294 -6.01 -17.91 -14.63
N TYR A 295 -7.02 -17.42 -13.93
CA TYR A 295 -7.21 -17.64 -12.50
C TYR A 295 -8.63 -18.08 -12.18
N GLU A 296 -8.76 -19.03 -11.27
CA GLU A 296 -10.06 -19.37 -10.67
C GLU A 296 -10.56 -18.20 -9.81
N PRO A 297 -11.88 -17.98 -9.74
CA PRO A 297 -12.47 -16.97 -8.85
C PRO A 297 -12.07 -17.18 -7.40
N THR A 298 -11.83 -16.08 -6.70
CA THR A 298 -11.53 -16.04 -5.26
C THR A 298 -12.21 -14.84 -4.61
N THR A 299 -11.94 -14.62 -3.33
CA THR A 299 -12.31 -13.36 -2.65
C THR A 299 -11.07 -12.58 -2.24
N CYS A 300 -11.21 -11.27 -2.06
CA CYS A 300 -10.14 -10.43 -1.54
C CYS A 300 -9.56 -10.98 -0.23
N GLY A 301 -10.43 -11.32 0.72
CA GLY A 301 -10.02 -11.86 2.02
C GLY A 301 -9.26 -13.17 1.93
N ALA A 302 -9.71 -14.11 1.10
CA ALA A 302 -9.02 -15.39 0.92
C ALA A 302 -7.61 -15.18 0.32
N HIS A 303 -7.50 -14.32 -0.70
CA HIS A 303 -6.22 -13.96 -1.30
C HIS A 303 -5.25 -13.33 -0.28
N ILE A 304 -5.68 -12.28 0.42
CA ILE A 304 -4.86 -11.56 1.40
C ILE A 304 -4.43 -12.48 2.55
N LEU A 305 -5.34 -13.32 3.09
CA LEU A 305 -4.98 -14.25 4.17
C LEU A 305 -3.97 -15.29 3.72
N GLY A 306 -4.09 -15.80 2.48
CA GLY A 306 -3.10 -16.73 1.91
C GLY A 306 -1.71 -16.09 1.83
N ARG A 307 -1.61 -14.86 1.36
CA ARG A 307 -0.35 -14.10 1.29
C ARG A 307 0.23 -13.81 2.69
N PHE A 308 -0.63 -13.45 3.66
CA PHE A 308 -0.18 -13.24 5.04
C PHE A 308 0.35 -14.51 5.68
N ALA A 309 -0.29 -15.65 5.47
CA ALA A 309 0.18 -16.93 5.99
C ALA A 309 1.57 -17.30 5.43
N ALA A 310 1.86 -16.92 4.18
CA ALA A 310 3.18 -17.13 3.59
C ALA A 310 4.25 -16.19 4.18
N ALA A 311 3.93 -14.91 4.41
CA ALA A 311 4.89 -13.86 4.76
C ALA A 311 5.15 -13.69 6.28
N PHE A 312 4.15 -13.96 7.14
CA PHE A 312 4.24 -13.64 8.57
C PHE A 312 4.30 -14.89 9.45
N ALA A 313 5.42 -15.05 10.17
CA ALA A 313 5.67 -16.23 11.01
C ALA A 313 4.63 -16.42 12.13
N TYR A 314 4.10 -15.34 12.73
CA TYR A 314 3.09 -15.42 13.80
C TYR A 314 1.73 -15.97 13.32
N ARG A 315 1.52 -16.08 12.02
CA ARG A 315 0.33 -16.72 11.42
C ARG A 315 0.53 -18.17 11.02
N LYS A 316 1.77 -18.67 11.13
CA LYS A 316 2.13 -20.08 10.82
C LYS A 316 2.02 -21.00 12.05
N ALA A 317 1.81 -20.44 13.25
CA ALA A 317 1.60 -21.23 14.44
C ALA A 317 0.21 -21.90 14.42
N PRO A 318 0.09 -23.15 14.88
CA PRO A 318 -1.14 -23.91 14.87
C PRO A 318 -2.22 -23.30 15.76
#